data_45cd6aab567c714b0139d4f1eba91317
#
_entry.id   45cd6aab567c714b0139d4f1eba91317
#
_cell.length_a   1.000
_cell.length_b   1.000
_cell.length_c   1.000
_cell.angle_alpha   90.00
_cell.angle_beta   90.00
_cell.angle_gamma   90.00
#
_symmetry.space_group_name_H-M   'P 1'
#
loop_
_entity.id
_entity.type
_entity.pdbx_description
1 polymer ?
#
loop_
_entity_poly.entity_id
_entity_poly.type
_entity_poly.pdbx_seq_one_letter_code
_entity_poly.pdbx_strand_id
1 'polypeptide(L)'
;WAQKQMYTELSSNTLTFKYGVKPTGGEGITVYDIPDYTCTPGWSSQASSITTVVFDDSFKNARPTMCYCWFWGCTSLTAINGIENLNTEDVTNMQLMFYSCSSLTTLDLSGFNTANVDNMNSMFRNCSKLTTIYASSNFTTSAVTSSDYMFTGCTSLVGAIEYDPSKTDANYATTDGYFSIKGSETKPKGA
;
A
#
# COMPACT_ATOMS: atom_id res chain seq x y z
N TRP A 1 -12.42 30.31 -7.40
CA TRP A 1 -11.52 29.66 -6.44
C TRP A 1 -11.11 28.30 -6.98
N ALA A 2 -9.79 28.09 -7.12
CA ALA A 2 -9.26 26.80 -7.55
C ALA A 2 -9.49 25.78 -6.41
N GLN A 3 -10.17 24.67 -6.72
CA GLN A 3 -10.51 23.63 -5.75
C GLN A 3 -9.30 22.75 -5.46
N LYS A 4 -9.05 22.48 -4.19
CA LYS A 4 -8.03 21.49 -3.77
C LYS A 4 -8.57 20.08 -3.91
N GLN A 5 -7.71 19.18 -4.35
CA GLN A 5 -8.03 17.77 -4.52
C GLN A 5 -6.78 16.90 -4.37
N MET A 6 -6.98 15.61 -4.21
CA MET A 6 -5.92 14.61 -4.34
C MET A 6 -5.57 14.41 -5.82
N TYR A 7 -4.28 14.30 -6.11
CA TYR A 7 -3.80 13.97 -7.46
C TYR A 7 -2.42 13.33 -7.39
N THR A 8 -1.97 12.76 -8.48
CA THR A 8 -0.60 12.25 -8.60
C THR A 8 0.13 12.93 -9.74
N GLU A 9 1.45 12.99 -9.60
CA GLU A 9 2.38 13.38 -10.66
C GLU A 9 3.32 12.22 -10.94
N LEU A 10 3.47 11.87 -12.22
CA LEU A 10 4.46 10.90 -12.66
C LEU A 10 5.54 11.64 -13.44
N SER A 11 6.76 11.61 -12.94
CA SER A 11 7.94 12.15 -13.57
C SER A 11 9.05 11.12 -13.58
N SER A 12 9.54 10.79 -14.77
CA SER A 12 10.42 9.64 -14.94
C SER A 12 9.76 8.38 -14.38
N ASN A 13 10.38 7.74 -13.37
CA ASN A 13 9.86 6.52 -12.75
C ASN A 13 9.33 6.77 -11.33
N THR A 14 9.09 8.03 -10.95
CA THR A 14 8.59 8.42 -9.62
C THR A 14 7.16 8.91 -9.71
N LEU A 15 6.29 8.23 -8.95
CA LEU A 15 4.89 8.61 -8.77
C LEU A 15 4.75 9.32 -7.43
N THR A 16 4.32 10.58 -7.47
CA THR A 16 4.15 11.42 -6.27
C THR A 16 2.69 11.72 -6.01
N PHE A 17 2.23 11.40 -4.81
CA PHE A 17 0.87 11.70 -4.33
C PHE A 17 0.86 13.09 -3.68
N LYS A 18 -0.03 13.95 -4.11
CA LYS A 18 -0.16 15.34 -3.66
C LYS A 18 -1.60 15.73 -3.35
N TYR A 19 -1.76 16.75 -2.53
CA TYR A 19 -3.03 17.38 -2.25
C TYR A 19 -2.94 18.88 -2.40
N GLY A 20 -3.77 19.45 -3.25
CA GLY A 20 -3.76 20.89 -3.54
C GLY A 20 -4.51 21.20 -4.82
N VAL A 21 -4.20 22.34 -5.40
CA VAL A 21 -4.72 22.70 -6.71
C VAL A 21 -3.99 21.85 -7.77
N LYS A 22 -4.75 21.00 -8.47
CA LYS A 22 -4.18 20.11 -9.47
C LYS A 22 -3.64 20.91 -10.67
N PRO A 23 -2.36 20.78 -11.00
CA PRO A 23 -1.79 21.44 -12.18
C PRO A 23 -2.21 20.71 -13.47
N THR A 24 -1.97 21.34 -14.60
CA THR A 24 -2.20 20.73 -15.93
C THR A 24 -1.07 19.81 -16.38
N GLY A 25 0.03 19.74 -15.61
CA GLY A 25 1.24 19.04 -16.00
C GLY A 25 2.22 19.96 -16.73
N GLY A 26 3.30 19.37 -17.19
CA GLY A 26 4.37 20.10 -17.88
C GLY A 26 5.31 19.13 -18.59
N GLU A 27 6.41 19.66 -19.11
CA GLU A 27 7.39 18.83 -19.80
C GLU A 27 7.95 17.76 -18.83
N GLY A 28 7.82 16.49 -19.21
CA GLY A 28 8.28 15.36 -18.40
C GLY A 28 7.43 15.05 -17.17
N ILE A 29 6.30 15.73 -16.96
CA ILE A 29 5.39 15.49 -15.83
C ILE A 29 3.99 15.21 -16.34
N THR A 30 3.47 14.01 -16.02
CA THR A 30 2.07 13.65 -16.28
C THR A 30 1.30 13.71 -14.97
N VAL A 31 0.15 14.36 -14.98
CA VAL A 31 -0.72 14.53 -13.82
C VAL A 31 -1.95 13.64 -13.98
N TYR A 32 -2.28 12.88 -12.93
CA TYR A 32 -3.44 12.01 -12.92
C TYR A 32 -4.36 12.34 -11.75
N ASP A 33 -5.66 12.16 -11.97
CA ASP A 33 -6.63 12.11 -10.87
C ASP A 33 -6.44 10.81 -10.07
N ILE A 34 -6.78 10.86 -8.79
CA ILE A 34 -6.87 9.66 -7.97
C ILE A 34 -8.31 9.17 -8.04
N PRO A 35 -8.55 7.99 -8.59
CA PRO A 35 -9.91 7.51 -8.86
C PRO A 35 -10.61 7.04 -7.60
N ASP A 36 -11.93 7.15 -7.59
CA ASP A 36 -12.77 6.70 -6.48
C ASP A 36 -13.26 5.26 -6.61
N TYR A 37 -13.25 4.65 -7.82
CA TYR A 37 -13.94 3.38 -8.05
C TYR A 37 -13.29 2.42 -9.05
N THR A 38 -12.09 2.68 -9.53
CA THR A 38 -11.49 1.84 -10.58
C THR A 38 -10.20 1.19 -10.16
N CYS A 39 -9.96 -0.05 -10.62
CA CYS A 39 -8.68 -0.73 -10.50
C CYS A 39 -7.68 -0.29 -11.59
N THR A 40 -8.02 0.67 -12.41
CA THR A 40 -7.14 1.21 -13.44
C THR A 40 -6.93 2.71 -13.23
N PRO A 41 -6.20 3.11 -12.18
CA PRO A 41 -5.83 4.52 -12.04
C PRO A 41 -5.06 4.96 -13.28
N GLY A 42 -5.07 6.26 -13.58
CA GLY A 42 -4.47 6.79 -14.81
C GLY A 42 -3.02 6.38 -15.03
N TRP A 43 -2.26 6.16 -13.96
CA TRP A 43 -0.85 5.70 -14.02
C TRP A 43 -0.69 4.19 -14.24
N SER A 44 -1.77 3.40 -14.26
CA SER A 44 -1.72 1.93 -14.31
C SER A 44 -1.00 1.39 -15.54
N SER A 45 -1.10 2.08 -16.68
CA SER A 45 -0.36 1.72 -17.89
C SER A 45 1.16 1.86 -17.73
N GLN A 46 1.63 2.62 -16.76
CA GLN A 46 3.04 2.84 -16.43
C GLN A 46 3.47 2.09 -15.17
N ALA A 47 2.60 1.27 -14.58
CA ALA A 47 2.84 0.61 -13.30
C ALA A 47 4.17 -0.14 -13.25
N SER A 48 4.49 -0.92 -14.28
CA SER A 48 5.74 -1.71 -14.35
C SER A 48 7.01 -0.86 -14.43
N SER A 49 6.91 0.41 -14.75
CA SER A 49 8.04 1.35 -14.86
C SER A 49 8.24 2.17 -13.58
N ILE A 50 7.28 2.19 -12.66
CA ILE A 50 7.36 2.96 -11.42
C ILE A 50 8.34 2.27 -10.48
N THR A 51 9.42 2.96 -10.12
CA THR A 51 10.43 2.45 -9.18
C THR A 51 10.30 3.06 -7.80
N THR A 52 9.74 4.27 -7.70
CA THR A 52 9.61 5.03 -6.46
C THR A 52 8.24 5.67 -6.36
N VAL A 53 7.63 5.56 -5.19
CA VAL A 53 6.43 6.30 -4.81
C VAL A 53 6.81 7.28 -3.72
N VAL A 54 6.30 8.50 -3.83
CA VAL A 54 6.45 9.55 -2.82
C VAL A 54 5.08 10.04 -2.39
N PHE A 55 4.82 10.03 -1.10
CA PHE A 55 3.70 10.77 -0.52
C PHE A 55 4.23 12.13 -0.06
N ASP A 56 3.92 13.18 -0.82
CA ASP A 56 4.32 14.54 -0.51
C ASP A 56 3.75 14.99 0.86
N ASP A 57 4.43 15.93 1.51
CA ASP A 57 3.95 16.47 2.80
C ASP A 57 2.52 17.03 2.70
N SER A 58 2.14 17.58 1.55
CA SER A 58 0.78 18.06 1.31
C SER A 58 -0.29 16.97 1.46
N PHE A 59 0.07 15.70 1.21
CA PHE A 59 -0.88 14.58 1.22
C PHE A 59 -1.41 14.25 2.62
N LYS A 60 -0.77 14.72 3.69
CA LYS A 60 -1.30 14.64 5.06
C LYS A 60 -2.67 15.30 5.23
N ASN A 61 -3.01 16.23 4.35
CA ASN A 61 -4.31 16.92 4.34
C ASN A 61 -5.37 16.17 3.50
N ALA A 62 -4.98 15.14 2.78
CA ALA A 62 -5.90 14.30 2.03
C ALA A 62 -6.60 13.29 2.94
N ARG A 63 -7.82 12.91 2.58
CA ARG A 63 -8.60 11.86 3.26
C ARG A 63 -9.16 10.91 2.22
N PRO A 64 -8.34 10.04 1.66
CA PRO A 64 -8.83 9.05 0.69
C PRO A 64 -9.82 8.09 1.38
N THR A 65 -10.82 7.66 0.64
CA THR A 65 -11.80 6.68 1.09
C THR A 65 -11.48 5.28 0.58
N MET A 66 -10.57 5.16 -0.37
CA MET A 66 -10.09 3.88 -0.88
C MET A 66 -8.66 4.00 -1.43
N CYS A 67 -7.95 2.88 -1.34
CA CYS A 67 -6.63 2.70 -1.95
C CYS A 67 -6.65 1.55 -2.98
N TYR A 68 -7.81 1.26 -3.54
CA TYR A 68 -8.06 0.13 -4.44
C TYR A 68 -7.12 0.17 -5.65
N CYS A 69 -6.29 -0.86 -5.78
CA CYS A 69 -5.34 -1.05 -6.88
C CYS A 69 -4.29 0.07 -7.07
N TRP A 70 -4.02 0.88 -6.07
CA TRP A 70 -3.10 2.01 -6.23
C TRP A 70 -1.74 1.61 -6.80
N PHE A 71 -1.18 0.50 -6.34
CA PHE A 71 0.14 0.02 -6.79
C PHE A 71 0.06 -1.34 -7.48
N TRP A 72 -1.11 -1.69 -7.99
CA TRP A 72 -1.34 -2.93 -8.73
C TRP A 72 -0.36 -3.04 -9.90
N GLY A 73 0.43 -4.11 -9.92
CA GLY A 73 1.37 -4.36 -11.01
C GLY A 73 2.62 -3.50 -11.00
N CYS A 74 2.90 -2.76 -9.90
CA CYS A 74 4.15 -2.00 -9.77
C CYS A 74 5.31 -2.95 -9.49
N THR A 75 5.67 -3.75 -10.48
CA THR A 75 6.65 -4.84 -10.38
C THR A 75 8.09 -4.35 -10.18
N SER A 76 8.37 -3.09 -10.49
CA SER A 76 9.69 -2.47 -10.32
C SER A 76 9.79 -1.57 -9.09
N LEU A 77 8.70 -1.43 -8.33
CA LEU A 77 8.65 -0.58 -7.14
C LEU A 77 9.57 -1.12 -6.05
N THR A 78 10.52 -0.29 -5.62
CA THR A 78 11.50 -0.64 -4.57
C THR A 78 11.47 0.31 -3.37
N ALA A 79 10.92 1.52 -3.52
CA ALA A 79 10.89 2.52 -2.46
C ALA A 79 9.55 3.24 -2.39
N ILE A 80 9.02 3.39 -1.18
CA ILE A 80 7.87 4.24 -0.88
C ILE A 80 8.32 5.21 0.21
N ASN A 81 8.39 6.49 -0.13
CA ASN A 81 8.86 7.55 0.76
C ASN A 81 7.69 8.41 1.22
N GLY A 82 7.67 8.80 2.49
CA GLY A 82 6.64 9.66 3.05
C GLY A 82 5.29 8.99 3.27
N ILE A 83 5.26 7.67 3.42
CA ILE A 83 4.00 6.92 3.63
C ILE A 83 3.28 7.36 4.91
N GLU A 84 3.97 7.95 5.87
CA GLU A 84 3.40 8.58 7.06
C GLU A 84 2.46 9.74 6.73
N ASN A 85 2.55 10.31 5.53
CA ASN A 85 1.65 11.35 5.02
C ASN A 85 0.34 10.79 4.45
N LEU A 86 0.22 9.48 4.34
CA LEU A 86 -1.03 8.81 3.94
C LEU A 86 -1.90 8.59 5.16
N ASN A 87 -2.99 9.35 5.28
CA ASN A 87 -3.98 9.14 6.33
C ASN A 87 -5.07 8.20 5.84
N THR A 88 -5.15 7.02 6.46
CA THR A 88 -6.06 5.94 6.06
C THR A 88 -7.33 5.86 6.90
N GLU A 89 -7.58 6.82 7.82
CA GLU A 89 -8.71 6.73 8.76
C GLU A 89 -10.08 6.58 8.09
N ASP A 90 -10.26 7.17 6.90
CA ASP A 90 -11.51 7.11 6.13
C ASP A 90 -11.51 6.01 5.05
N VAL A 91 -10.42 5.25 4.93
CA VAL A 91 -10.31 4.20 3.91
C VAL A 91 -11.17 2.99 4.29
N THR A 92 -12.01 2.57 3.36
CA THR A 92 -12.85 1.36 3.50
C THR A 92 -12.38 0.20 2.63
N ASN A 93 -11.62 0.46 1.56
CA ASN A 93 -11.20 -0.55 0.60
C ASN A 93 -9.70 -0.44 0.30
N MET A 94 -8.96 -1.52 0.61
CA MET A 94 -7.53 -1.69 0.30
C MET A 94 -7.30 -2.90 -0.62
N GLN A 95 -8.34 -3.37 -1.32
CA GLN A 95 -8.24 -4.51 -2.22
C GLN A 95 -7.16 -4.26 -3.28
N LEU A 96 -6.29 -5.26 -3.48
CA LEU A 96 -5.26 -5.25 -4.53
C LEU A 96 -4.28 -4.05 -4.44
N MET A 97 -4.17 -3.39 -3.29
CA MET A 97 -3.38 -2.15 -3.17
C MET A 97 -1.92 -2.34 -3.58
N PHE A 98 -1.30 -3.46 -3.18
CA PHE A 98 0.10 -3.80 -3.48
C PHE A 98 0.23 -5.07 -4.33
N TYR A 99 -0.81 -5.46 -5.04
CA TYR A 99 -0.82 -6.69 -5.85
C TYR A 99 0.36 -6.70 -6.83
N SER A 100 1.18 -7.76 -6.76
CA SER A 100 2.35 -7.95 -7.60
C SER A 100 3.43 -6.86 -7.50
N CYS A 101 3.54 -6.20 -6.35
CA CYS A 101 4.71 -5.37 -6.05
C CYS A 101 5.91 -6.29 -5.73
N SER A 102 6.37 -7.02 -6.73
CA SER A 102 7.30 -8.15 -6.58
C SER A 102 8.76 -7.74 -6.33
N SER A 103 9.06 -6.45 -6.36
CA SER A 103 10.40 -5.92 -6.03
C SER A 103 10.48 -5.26 -4.65
N LEU A 104 9.35 -4.99 -3.98
CA LEU A 104 9.34 -4.47 -2.63
C LEU A 104 9.88 -5.51 -1.64
N THR A 105 10.81 -5.09 -0.79
CA THR A 105 11.39 -5.94 0.27
C THR A 105 10.84 -5.61 1.65
N THR A 106 10.43 -4.38 1.87
CA THR A 106 9.92 -3.88 3.16
C THR A 106 8.78 -2.90 2.93
N LEU A 107 7.75 -2.99 3.76
CA LEU A 107 6.65 -2.03 3.83
C LEU A 107 6.50 -1.52 5.27
N ASP A 108 6.46 -0.22 5.44
CA ASP A 108 6.17 0.42 6.72
C ASP A 108 4.73 0.93 6.75
N LEU A 109 3.83 0.13 7.31
CA LEU A 109 2.43 0.45 7.50
C LEU A 109 2.12 0.87 8.94
N SER A 110 3.15 1.32 9.69
CA SER A 110 2.98 1.68 11.11
C SER A 110 1.98 2.82 11.32
N GLY A 111 1.82 3.70 10.34
CA GLY A 111 0.85 4.80 10.39
C GLY A 111 -0.56 4.44 9.92
N PHE A 112 -0.79 3.22 9.45
CA PHE A 112 -2.11 2.82 8.94
C PHE A 112 -3.11 2.64 10.07
N ASN A 113 -4.27 3.29 9.93
CA ASN A 113 -5.48 3.05 10.70
C ASN A 113 -6.48 2.35 9.78
N THR A 114 -6.78 1.10 10.08
CA THR A 114 -7.64 0.26 9.23
C THR A 114 -8.99 -0.05 9.87
N ALA A 115 -9.39 0.73 10.88
CA ALA A 115 -10.62 0.48 11.63
C ALA A 115 -11.89 0.42 10.75
N ASN A 116 -11.89 1.15 9.63
CA ASN A 116 -13.02 1.21 8.70
C ASN A 116 -12.81 0.37 7.42
N VAL A 117 -11.71 -0.37 7.31
CA VAL A 117 -11.42 -1.18 6.12
C VAL A 117 -12.18 -2.49 6.19
N ASP A 118 -13.06 -2.72 5.22
CA ASP A 118 -13.84 -3.95 5.10
C ASP A 118 -13.30 -4.92 4.03
N ASN A 119 -12.48 -4.43 3.11
CA ASN A 119 -11.93 -5.23 2.02
C ASN A 119 -10.41 -5.13 1.94
N MET A 120 -9.74 -6.25 2.22
CA MET A 120 -8.30 -6.44 2.07
C MET A 120 -7.97 -7.60 1.12
N ASN A 121 -8.90 -7.97 0.24
CA ASN A 121 -8.71 -9.08 -0.69
C ASN A 121 -7.47 -8.84 -1.55
N SER A 122 -6.57 -9.83 -1.60
CA SER A 122 -5.36 -9.79 -2.43
C SER A 122 -4.45 -8.57 -2.18
N MET A 123 -4.53 -7.94 -1.01
CA MET A 123 -3.83 -6.67 -0.73
C MET A 123 -2.32 -6.74 -1.00
N PHE A 124 -1.67 -7.86 -0.63
CA PHE A 124 -0.23 -8.08 -0.82
C PHE A 124 0.07 -9.25 -1.75
N ARG A 125 -0.91 -9.76 -2.47
CA ARG A 125 -0.75 -10.96 -3.30
C ARG A 125 0.41 -10.81 -4.28
N ASN A 126 1.26 -11.83 -4.34
CA ASN A 126 2.45 -11.89 -5.20
C ASN A 126 3.54 -10.84 -4.90
N CYS A 127 3.58 -10.31 -3.69
CA CYS A 127 4.75 -9.56 -3.21
C CYS A 127 5.86 -10.53 -2.83
N SER A 128 6.48 -11.18 -3.82
CA SER A 128 7.34 -12.36 -3.64
C SER A 128 8.68 -12.06 -2.97
N LYS A 129 9.16 -10.81 -2.99
CA LYS A 129 10.39 -10.38 -2.31
C LYS A 129 10.15 -9.69 -0.97
N LEU A 130 8.90 -9.46 -0.61
CA LEU A 130 8.54 -8.78 0.61
C LEU A 130 8.89 -9.67 1.81
N THR A 131 9.82 -9.22 2.64
CA THR A 131 10.27 -9.94 3.83
C THR A 131 9.60 -9.42 5.09
N THR A 132 9.33 -8.11 5.17
CA THR A 132 8.89 -7.44 6.39
C THR A 132 7.79 -6.44 6.12
N ILE A 133 6.71 -6.56 6.87
CA ILE A 133 5.64 -5.56 6.94
C ILE A 133 5.56 -5.06 8.38
N TYR A 134 5.87 -3.77 8.58
CA TYR A 134 5.68 -3.12 9.88
C TYR A 134 4.25 -2.63 10.00
N ALA A 135 3.64 -2.84 11.15
CA ALA A 135 2.31 -2.35 11.48
C ALA A 135 2.24 -1.98 12.95
N SER A 136 1.26 -1.16 13.31
CA SER A 136 0.96 -0.80 14.71
C SER A 136 -0.33 -1.47 15.18
N SER A 137 -0.70 -1.22 16.44
CA SER A 137 -1.99 -1.67 17.01
C SER A 137 -3.22 -1.06 16.30
N ASN A 138 -3.03 -0.01 15.50
CA ASN A 138 -4.10 0.60 14.69
C ASN A 138 -4.40 -0.16 13.40
N PHE A 139 -3.54 -1.12 13.02
CA PHE A 139 -3.86 -2.05 11.94
C PHE A 139 -4.74 -3.17 12.50
N THR A 140 -6.04 -3.01 12.34
CA THR A 140 -7.04 -3.97 12.82
C THR A 140 -7.79 -4.60 11.65
N THR A 141 -8.33 -5.78 11.87
CA THR A 141 -9.11 -6.50 10.87
C THR A 141 -10.56 -6.72 11.32
N SER A 142 -10.98 -6.01 12.36
CA SER A 142 -12.31 -6.18 12.96
C SER A 142 -13.47 -5.87 12.03
N ALA A 143 -13.29 -4.93 11.09
CA ALA A 143 -14.29 -4.57 10.08
C ALA A 143 -14.15 -5.39 8.78
N VAL A 144 -13.10 -6.19 8.64
CA VAL A 144 -12.79 -6.90 7.39
C VAL A 144 -13.79 -8.03 7.15
N THR A 145 -14.43 -8.01 5.98
CA THR A 145 -15.36 -9.04 5.51
C THR A 145 -14.82 -9.81 4.30
N SER A 146 -13.81 -9.26 3.61
CA SER A 146 -13.16 -9.90 2.47
C SER A 146 -11.64 -9.76 2.58
N SER A 147 -10.93 -10.88 2.67
CA SER A 147 -9.47 -10.93 2.76
C SER A 147 -8.86 -12.15 2.06
N ASP A 148 -9.59 -12.79 1.15
CA ASP A 148 -9.07 -13.93 0.40
C ASP A 148 -7.80 -13.55 -0.35
N TYR A 149 -6.82 -14.44 -0.33
CA TYR A 149 -5.54 -14.26 -1.04
C TYR A 149 -4.69 -13.06 -0.58
N MET A 150 -4.97 -12.49 0.59
CA MET A 150 -4.28 -11.28 1.06
C MET A 150 -2.76 -11.42 1.01
N PHE A 151 -2.21 -12.56 1.44
CA PHE A 151 -0.78 -12.84 1.45
C PHE A 151 -0.33 -13.93 0.47
N THR A 152 -1.21 -14.42 -0.39
CA THR A 152 -0.87 -15.48 -1.35
C THR A 152 0.31 -15.06 -2.22
N GLY A 153 1.33 -15.90 -2.30
CA GLY A 153 2.53 -15.62 -3.10
C GLY A 153 3.57 -14.73 -2.42
N CYS A 154 3.35 -14.33 -1.15
CA CYS A 154 4.34 -13.59 -0.35
C CYS A 154 5.39 -14.54 0.22
N THR A 155 6.09 -15.26 -0.63
CA THR A 155 6.92 -16.42 -0.26
C THR A 155 8.15 -16.09 0.59
N SER A 156 8.54 -14.83 0.68
CA SER A 156 9.68 -14.36 1.49
C SER A 156 9.26 -13.77 2.83
N LEU A 157 7.95 -13.67 3.08
CA LEU A 157 7.42 -12.92 4.22
C LEU A 157 7.71 -13.65 5.54
N VAL A 158 8.27 -12.90 6.49
CA VAL A 158 8.63 -13.39 7.82
C VAL A 158 8.23 -12.36 8.86
N GLY A 159 7.33 -12.75 9.74
CA GLY A 159 6.99 -12.02 10.95
C GLY A 159 7.29 -12.89 12.17
N ALA A 160 6.33 -13.05 13.07
CA ALA A 160 6.40 -14.04 14.14
C ALA A 160 6.34 -15.48 13.60
N ILE A 161 5.77 -15.63 12.40
CA ILE A 161 5.77 -16.88 11.63
C ILE A 161 6.40 -16.66 10.26
N GLU A 162 6.94 -17.73 9.67
CA GLU A 162 7.33 -17.75 8.27
C GLU A 162 6.12 -17.92 7.36
N TYR A 163 6.26 -17.54 6.08
CA TYR A 163 5.20 -17.72 5.10
C TYR A 163 4.74 -19.18 5.02
N ASP A 164 3.43 -19.36 5.09
CA ASP A 164 2.76 -20.64 4.96
C ASP A 164 1.63 -20.48 3.92
N PRO A 165 1.64 -21.25 2.82
CA PRO A 165 0.62 -21.11 1.77
C PRO A 165 -0.80 -21.44 2.22
N SER A 166 -0.98 -22.07 3.40
CA SER A 166 -2.29 -22.32 4.00
C SER A 166 -2.80 -21.17 4.87
N LYS A 167 -1.94 -20.14 5.11
CA LYS A 167 -2.19 -19.01 6.01
C LYS A 167 -2.09 -17.72 5.23
N THR A 168 -3.16 -17.33 4.53
CA THR A 168 -3.09 -16.25 3.54
C THR A 168 -4.14 -15.15 3.68
N ASP A 169 -5.04 -15.24 4.66
CA ASP A 169 -6.08 -14.23 4.89
C ASP A 169 -5.74 -13.26 6.04
N ALA A 170 -6.68 -12.38 6.37
CA ALA A 170 -6.50 -11.34 7.38
C ALA A 170 -6.30 -11.88 8.81
N ASN A 171 -6.55 -13.15 9.08
CA ASN A 171 -6.25 -13.75 10.38
C ASN A 171 -4.76 -13.71 10.71
N TYR A 172 -3.90 -13.62 9.69
CA TYR A 172 -2.44 -13.56 9.84
C TYR A 172 -1.88 -12.14 9.71
N ALA A 173 -2.73 -11.14 9.57
CA ALA A 173 -2.39 -9.71 9.54
C ALA A 173 -2.26 -9.17 10.98
N THR A 174 -1.38 -9.78 11.76
CA THR A 174 -1.15 -9.50 13.18
C THR A 174 0.33 -9.61 13.51
N THR A 175 0.73 -9.09 14.67
CA THR A 175 2.10 -9.23 15.18
C THR A 175 2.44 -10.65 15.65
N ASP A 176 1.45 -11.51 15.84
CA ASP A 176 1.65 -12.96 16.03
C ASP A 176 1.70 -13.72 14.70
N GLY A 177 1.37 -13.07 13.62
CA GLY A 177 1.42 -13.58 12.25
C GLY A 177 2.56 -12.97 11.45
N TYR A 178 2.22 -12.33 10.33
CA TYR A 178 3.21 -11.81 9.37
C TYR A 178 3.69 -10.39 9.67
N PHE A 179 3.08 -9.66 10.58
CA PHE A 179 3.46 -8.29 10.86
C PHE A 179 4.53 -8.18 11.93
N SER A 180 5.39 -7.18 11.81
CA SER A 180 6.41 -6.83 12.76
C SER A 180 6.17 -5.44 13.33
N ILE A 181 6.62 -5.19 14.55
CA ILE A 181 6.63 -3.86 15.16
C ILE A 181 7.99 -3.23 14.86
N LYS A 182 8.00 -2.02 14.33
CA LYS A 182 9.22 -1.29 14.00
C LYS A 182 10.02 -1.04 15.27
N GLY A 183 11.30 -1.39 15.26
CA GLY A 183 12.20 -1.27 16.41
C GLY A 183 12.18 -2.48 17.34
N SER A 184 11.34 -3.47 17.13
CA SER A 184 11.40 -4.76 17.80
C SER A 184 11.74 -5.85 16.77
N GLU A 185 12.96 -6.40 16.81
CA GLU A 185 13.31 -7.52 15.93
C GLU A 185 12.72 -8.81 16.49
N THR A 186 11.51 -9.14 16.08
CA THR A 186 10.93 -10.45 16.37
C THR A 186 11.40 -11.42 15.28
N LYS A 187 12.36 -12.28 15.62
CA LYS A 187 12.70 -13.44 14.78
C LYS A 187 11.62 -14.50 14.93
N PRO A 188 11.34 -15.30 13.87
CA PRO A 188 10.42 -16.42 13.98
C PRO A 188 10.80 -17.33 15.14
N LYS A 189 9.81 -17.77 15.90
CA LYS A 189 10.03 -18.76 16.93
C LYS A 189 10.44 -20.06 16.27
N GLY A 190 11.68 -20.46 16.44
CA GLY A 190 12.21 -21.72 15.90
C GLY A 190 13.24 -21.55 14.78
N ALA A 191 13.67 -20.33 14.52
CA ALA A 191 14.84 -20.12 13.68
C ALA A 191 16.14 -20.38 14.47
#